data_673d722da3fcb1ae2b3a24bf145d3260
#
_entry.id   673d722da3fcb1ae2b3a24bf145d3260
#
_cell.length_a   1.000
_cell.length_b   1.000
_cell.length_c   1.000
_cell.angle_alpha   90.00
_cell.angle_beta   90.00
_cell.angle_gamma   90.00
#
_symmetry.space_group_name_H-M   'P 1'
#
loop_
_entity.id
_entity.type
_entity.pdbx_description
1 polymer ?
#
loop_
_entity_poly.entity_id
_entity_poly.type
_entity_poly.pdbx_seq_one_letter_code
_entity_poly.pdbx_strand_id
1 'polypeptide(L)'
;MKCVLMNKNNPVLCLEYDSATSVFTKIYNIYNIDYAPYIIKSYYDNETNDSILRRILSDWFKGRGIPSWRKDLEKLLEKLNVSSKEELLNKSYALSLSDQYWLKEENSNVKWQDINFFTNDFEYEAYLEASLDSSSKITTSKDKAILRSPNNTTDGMLQKGWIIEQGKRVLVKGTYTFSREEPFN
;
A
#
# COMPACT_ATOMS: atom_id res chain seq x y z
N MET A 1 11.07 -4.85 -13.16
CA MET A 1 11.81 -4.40 -11.96
C MET A 1 12.06 -5.58 -11.06
N LYS A 2 13.32 -5.80 -10.67
CA LYS A 2 13.66 -6.88 -9.71
C LYS A 2 13.45 -6.41 -8.28
N CYS A 3 12.71 -7.18 -7.50
CA CYS A 3 12.34 -6.82 -6.13
C CYS A 3 12.34 -8.04 -5.20
N VAL A 4 12.32 -7.78 -3.90
CA VAL A 4 12.26 -8.80 -2.86
C VAL A 4 11.01 -8.59 -2.04
N LEU A 5 10.15 -9.61 -1.95
CA LEU A 5 9.10 -9.65 -0.94
C LEU A 5 9.76 -9.86 0.41
N MET A 6 9.46 -8.95 1.34
CA MET A 6 10.01 -8.94 2.69
C MET A 6 8.90 -9.18 3.71
N ASN A 7 9.25 -9.83 4.82
CA ASN A 7 8.49 -9.83 6.06
C ASN A 7 9.37 -9.17 7.12
N LYS A 8 9.08 -7.92 7.50
CA LYS A 8 10.04 -7.07 8.24
C LYS A 8 11.40 -7.04 7.54
N ASN A 9 12.46 -7.46 8.22
CA ASN A 9 13.81 -7.55 7.66
C ASN A 9 14.16 -8.93 7.06
N ASN A 10 13.21 -9.89 7.07
CA ASN A 10 13.44 -11.22 6.52
C ASN A 10 13.08 -11.26 5.03
N PRO A 11 14.01 -11.59 4.12
CA PRO A 11 13.70 -11.81 2.73
C PRO A 11 12.88 -13.10 2.57
N VAL A 12 11.82 -13.03 1.76
CA VAL A 12 10.90 -14.15 1.51
C VAL A 12 11.09 -14.70 0.09
N LEU A 13 10.87 -13.85 -0.91
CA LEU A 13 10.93 -14.22 -2.33
C LEU A 13 11.67 -13.13 -3.13
N CYS A 14 12.54 -13.53 -4.06
CA CYS A 14 13.08 -12.63 -5.07
C CYS A 14 12.27 -12.75 -6.36
N LEU A 15 11.74 -11.63 -6.83
CA LEU A 15 10.70 -11.56 -7.85
C LEU A 15 11.06 -10.56 -8.94
N GLU A 16 10.47 -10.75 -10.12
CA GLU A 16 10.41 -9.73 -11.16
C GLU A 16 8.99 -9.19 -11.25
N TYR A 17 8.86 -7.88 -11.06
CA TYR A 17 7.60 -7.16 -11.18
C TYR A 17 7.57 -6.36 -12.47
N ASP A 18 6.53 -6.54 -13.26
CA ASP A 18 6.22 -5.72 -14.43
C ASP A 18 5.22 -4.62 -14.05
N SER A 19 5.68 -3.38 -14.08
CA SER A 19 4.85 -2.22 -13.72
C SER A 19 3.79 -1.89 -14.76
N ALA A 20 3.97 -2.29 -16.03
CA ALA A 20 3.01 -2.01 -17.09
C ALA A 20 1.75 -2.89 -16.95
N THR A 21 1.92 -4.14 -16.57
CA THR A 21 0.82 -5.10 -16.37
C THR A 21 0.45 -5.31 -14.90
N SER A 22 1.28 -4.78 -14.00
CA SER A 22 1.13 -4.91 -12.54
C SER A 22 1.08 -6.38 -12.07
N VAL A 23 1.96 -7.21 -12.64
CA VAL A 23 2.06 -8.63 -12.28
C VAL A 23 3.50 -9.04 -11.99
N PHE A 24 3.65 -10.11 -11.22
CA PHE A 24 4.94 -10.79 -11.05
C PHE A 24 5.17 -11.75 -12.20
N THR A 25 6.20 -11.50 -13.00
CA THR A 25 6.51 -12.26 -14.22
C THR A 25 7.47 -13.43 -13.97
N LYS A 26 8.27 -13.34 -12.89
CA LYS A 26 9.27 -14.37 -12.57
C LYS A 26 9.53 -14.46 -11.07
N ILE A 27 9.80 -15.68 -10.61
CA ILE A 27 10.34 -15.97 -9.29
C ILE A 27 11.79 -16.38 -9.49
N TYR A 28 12.74 -15.59 -8.98
CA TYR A 28 14.17 -15.88 -9.10
C TYR A 28 14.68 -16.79 -7.99
N ASN A 29 14.17 -16.57 -6.77
CA ASN A 29 14.58 -17.32 -5.60
C ASN A 29 13.51 -17.30 -4.51
N ILE A 30 13.45 -18.36 -3.74
CA ILE A 30 12.65 -18.48 -2.51
C ILE A 30 13.63 -18.56 -1.36
N TYR A 31 13.73 -17.47 -0.58
CA TYR A 31 14.66 -17.41 0.55
C TYR A 31 14.09 -18.13 1.77
N ASN A 32 12.83 -17.83 2.10
CA ASN A 32 12.15 -18.46 3.23
C ASN A 32 10.64 -18.41 3.08
N ILE A 33 10.04 -19.51 2.68
CA ILE A 33 8.60 -19.62 2.44
C ILE A 33 7.78 -19.55 3.74
N ASP A 34 8.37 -19.90 4.88
CA ASP A 34 7.68 -19.85 6.18
C ASP A 34 7.32 -18.42 6.61
N TYR A 35 8.04 -17.43 6.08
CA TYR A 35 7.74 -16.02 6.28
C TYR A 35 6.81 -15.42 5.22
N ALA A 36 6.33 -16.21 4.25
CA ALA A 36 5.41 -15.73 3.23
C ALA A 36 4.00 -15.48 3.80
N PRO A 37 3.18 -14.64 3.14
CA PRO A 37 1.76 -14.58 3.41
C PRO A 37 1.12 -15.97 3.34
N TYR A 38 0.18 -16.23 4.25
CA TYR A 38 -0.40 -17.58 4.43
C TYR A 38 -0.91 -18.18 3.11
N ILE A 39 -1.59 -17.39 2.29
CA ILE A 39 -2.13 -17.87 1.01
C ILE A 39 -1.02 -18.34 0.05
N ILE A 40 0.13 -17.67 0.07
CA ILE A 40 1.29 -18.00 -0.77
C ILE A 40 1.96 -19.27 -0.24
N LYS A 41 2.20 -19.33 1.09
CA LYS A 41 2.77 -20.51 1.75
C LYS A 41 1.89 -21.73 1.55
N SER A 42 0.59 -21.63 1.84
CA SER A 42 -0.35 -22.73 1.71
C SER A 42 -0.41 -23.30 0.30
N TYR A 43 -0.33 -22.45 -0.73
CA TYR A 43 -0.24 -22.92 -2.10
C TYR A 43 1.08 -23.62 -2.38
N TYR A 44 2.20 -23.03 -1.98
CA TYR A 44 3.53 -23.57 -2.19
C TYR A 44 3.72 -24.96 -1.54
N ASP A 45 3.18 -25.17 -0.36
CA ASP A 45 3.25 -26.44 0.37
C ASP A 45 2.46 -27.57 -0.32
N ASN A 46 1.44 -27.23 -1.13
CA ASN A 46 0.57 -28.21 -1.79
C ASN A 46 0.86 -28.41 -3.28
N GLU A 47 1.38 -27.39 -3.95
CA GLU A 47 1.67 -27.41 -5.38
C GLU A 47 2.92 -26.58 -5.72
N THR A 48 3.64 -26.98 -6.77
CA THR A 48 4.89 -26.32 -7.19
C THR A 48 4.81 -25.65 -8.57
N ASN A 49 3.60 -25.26 -9.03
CA ASN A 49 3.44 -24.63 -10.33
C ASN A 49 3.76 -23.13 -10.25
N ASP A 50 4.91 -22.72 -10.75
CA ASP A 50 5.38 -21.34 -10.77
C ASP A 50 4.40 -20.35 -11.42
N SER A 51 3.68 -20.75 -12.44
CA SER A 51 2.73 -19.87 -13.14
C SER A 51 1.55 -19.52 -12.23
N ILE A 52 1.02 -20.50 -11.51
CA ILE A 52 -0.09 -20.31 -10.58
C ILE A 52 0.41 -19.53 -9.35
N LEU A 53 1.59 -19.86 -8.83
CA LEU A 53 2.18 -19.13 -7.70
C LEU A 53 2.38 -17.64 -8.02
N ARG A 54 2.87 -17.29 -9.22
CA ARG A 54 3.00 -15.91 -9.69
C ARG A 54 1.65 -15.21 -9.80
N ARG A 55 0.61 -15.91 -10.23
CA ARG A 55 -0.75 -15.35 -10.27
C ARG A 55 -1.25 -15.06 -8.86
N ILE A 56 -1.13 -16.00 -7.92
CA ILE A 56 -1.52 -15.80 -6.51
C ILE A 56 -0.76 -14.64 -5.88
N LEU A 57 0.55 -14.54 -6.13
CA LEU A 57 1.37 -13.40 -5.69
C LEU A 57 0.86 -12.07 -6.25
N SER A 58 0.52 -12.04 -7.53
CA SER A 58 0.02 -10.83 -8.20
C SER A 58 -1.36 -10.42 -7.66
N ASP A 59 -2.25 -11.38 -7.45
CA ASP A 59 -3.59 -11.16 -6.91
C ASP A 59 -3.50 -10.70 -5.44
N TRP A 60 -2.65 -11.32 -4.64
CA TRP A 60 -2.38 -10.89 -3.27
C TRP A 60 -1.83 -9.47 -3.22
N PHE A 61 -0.87 -9.13 -4.08
CA PHE A 61 -0.29 -7.79 -4.15
C PHE A 61 -1.33 -6.75 -4.55
N LYS A 62 -2.08 -6.98 -5.62
CA LYS A 62 -3.14 -6.06 -6.08
C LYS A 62 -4.25 -5.88 -5.05
N GLY A 63 -4.57 -6.94 -4.32
CA GLY A 63 -5.57 -6.94 -3.24
C GLY A 63 -5.17 -6.08 -2.03
N ARG A 64 -3.90 -5.70 -1.90
CA ARG A 64 -3.43 -4.81 -0.82
C ARG A 64 -3.76 -3.34 -1.05
N GLY A 65 -3.94 -2.95 -2.30
CA GLY A 65 -4.21 -1.56 -2.68
C GLY A 65 -5.64 -1.12 -2.38
N ILE A 66 -5.89 0.16 -2.57
CA ILE A 66 -7.24 0.74 -2.48
C ILE A 66 -8.17 -0.01 -3.44
N PRO A 67 -9.38 -0.42 -3.01
CA PRO A 67 -10.33 -1.08 -3.89
C PRO A 67 -10.74 -0.22 -5.09
N SER A 68 -10.86 -0.83 -6.26
CA SER A 68 -11.21 -0.13 -7.51
C SER A 68 -12.59 0.53 -7.47
N TRP A 69 -13.50 0.02 -6.63
CA TRP A 69 -14.86 0.54 -6.44
C TRP A 69 -14.94 1.71 -5.44
N ARG A 70 -13.82 2.16 -4.88
CA ARG A 70 -13.81 3.31 -3.98
C ARG A 70 -14.13 4.58 -4.79
N LYS A 71 -15.16 5.31 -4.39
CA LYS A 71 -15.74 6.42 -5.17
C LYS A 71 -14.77 7.53 -5.54
N ASP A 72 -13.80 7.84 -4.69
CA ASP A 72 -12.89 8.97 -4.88
C ASP A 72 -11.51 8.54 -5.40
N LEU A 73 -11.36 7.27 -5.85
CA LEU A 73 -10.06 6.74 -6.24
C LEU A 73 -9.44 7.52 -7.40
N GLU A 74 -10.20 7.79 -8.46
CA GLU A 74 -9.70 8.51 -9.64
C GLU A 74 -9.17 9.90 -9.27
N LYS A 75 -9.94 10.65 -8.49
CA LYS A 75 -9.52 11.98 -8.02
C LYS A 75 -8.27 11.92 -7.14
N LEU A 76 -8.18 10.90 -6.29
CA LEU A 76 -7.01 10.69 -5.45
C LEU A 76 -5.76 10.40 -6.30
N LEU A 77 -5.86 9.51 -7.29
CA LEU A 77 -4.76 9.15 -8.17
C LEU A 77 -4.29 10.37 -8.99
N GLU A 78 -5.23 11.16 -9.53
CA GLU A 78 -4.94 12.39 -10.24
C GLU A 78 -4.16 13.38 -9.36
N LYS A 79 -4.63 13.60 -8.13
CA LYS A 79 -3.96 14.50 -7.17
C LYS A 79 -2.57 14.03 -6.76
N LEU A 80 -2.39 12.72 -6.61
CA LEU A 80 -1.09 12.12 -6.28
C LEU A 80 -0.18 11.99 -7.51
N ASN A 81 -0.66 12.40 -8.70
CA ASN A 81 0.04 12.27 -9.97
C ASN A 81 0.56 10.84 -10.20
N VAL A 82 -0.32 9.86 -9.99
CA VAL A 82 -0.08 8.44 -10.26
C VAL A 82 -1.17 7.92 -11.20
N SER A 83 -0.80 7.01 -12.10
CA SER A 83 -1.68 6.52 -13.15
C SER A 83 -2.59 5.38 -12.71
N SER A 84 -2.25 4.69 -11.62
CA SER A 84 -3.01 3.56 -11.12
C SER A 84 -2.80 3.33 -9.61
N LYS A 85 -3.74 2.60 -9.02
CA LYS A 85 -3.61 2.16 -7.61
C LYS A 85 -2.43 1.20 -7.40
N GLU A 86 -2.07 0.43 -8.41
CA GLU A 86 -0.93 -0.47 -8.39
C GLU A 86 0.40 0.33 -8.44
N GLU A 87 0.44 1.41 -9.20
CA GLU A 87 1.58 2.33 -9.17
C GLU A 87 1.72 2.97 -7.80
N LEU A 88 0.61 3.44 -7.20
CA LEU A 88 0.60 3.99 -5.85
C LEU A 88 1.10 2.97 -4.82
N LEU A 89 0.61 1.73 -4.92
CA LEU A 89 1.00 0.64 -4.05
C LEU A 89 2.51 0.33 -4.16
N ASN A 90 3.05 0.32 -5.38
CA ASN A 90 4.46 0.08 -5.63
C ASN A 90 5.35 1.21 -5.07
N LYS A 91 4.96 2.47 -5.30
CA LYS A 91 5.67 3.65 -4.78
C LYS A 91 5.66 3.72 -3.25
N SER A 92 4.67 3.12 -2.60
CA SER A 92 4.56 3.01 -1.13
C SER A 92 5.19 1.74 -0.55
N TYR A 93 6.01 1.00 -1.30
CA TYR A 93 6.58 -0.29 -0.92
C TYR A 93 5.52 -1.35 -0.56
N ALA A 94 4.28 -1.18 -0.96
CA ALA A 94 3.14 -1.99 -0.54
C ALA A 94 2.96 -2.10 0.99
N LEU A 95 3.43 -1.11 1.74
CA LEU A 95 3.33 -1.08 3.20
C LEU A 95 1.89 -0.97 3.68
N SER A 96 1.57 -1.66 4.78
CA SER A 96 0.26 -1.63 5.42
C SER A 96 0.38 -1.57 6.94
N LEU A 97 -0.68 -1.12 7.62
CA LEU A 97 -0.85 -1.29 9.07
C LEU A 97 -1.54 -2.62 9.44
N SER A 98 -1.99 -3.40 8.45
CA SER A 98 -2.64 -4.69 8.69
C SER A 98 -1.67 -5.87 8.76
N ASP A 99 -0.45 -5.71 8.25
CA ASP A 99 0.57 -6.76 8.26
C ASP A 99 1.99 -6.17 8.17
N GLN A 100 2.99 -7.03 8.02
CA GLN A 100 4.42 -6.68 8.06
C GLN A 100 5.13 -6.96 6.72
N TYR A 101 4.35 -7.19 5.65
CA TYR A 101 4.88 -7.44 4.31
C TYR A 101 5.12 -6.15 3.54
N TRP A 102 6.19 -6.14 2.74
CA TRP A 102 6.52 -5.04 1.87
C TRP A 102 7.41 -5.49 0.70
N LEU A 103 7.45 -4.68 -0.36
CA LEU A 103 8.32 -4.90 -1.51
C LEU A 103 9.53 -3.99 -1.44
N LYS A 104 10.71 -4.57 -1.50
CA LYS A 104 11.99 -3.91 -1.53
C LYS A 104 12.58 -4.04 -2.93
N GLU A 105 13.05 -2.95 -3.55
CA GLU A 105 13.92 -3.08 -4.71
C GLU A 105 15.19 -3.85 -4.35
N GLU A 106 15.65 -4.75 -5.22
CA GLU A 106 16.74 -5.69 -4.90
C GLU A 106 18.00 -4.98 -4.38
N ASN A 107 18.37 -3.86 -5.01
CA ASN A 107 19.59 -3.10 -4.66
C ASN A 107 19.36 -1.99 -3.63
N SER A 108 18.18 -1.89 -3.03
CA SER A 108 17.87 -0.88 -2.03
C SER A 108 18.44 -1.26 -0.67
N ASN A 109 18.98 -0.26 0.04
CA ASN A 109 19.47 -0.40 1.43
C ASN A 109 18.40 -0.10 2.47
N VAL A 110 17.16 0.15 2.05
CA VAL A 110 16.03 0.44 2.95
C VAL A 110 15.78 -0.73 3.88
N LYS A 111 15.53 -0.44 5.15
CA LYS A 111 15.23 -1.43 6.20
C LYS A 111 13.83 -1.20 6.74
N TRP A 112 13.23 -2.26 7.29
CA TRP A 112 11.91 -2.22 7.89
C TRP A 112 11.72 -1.10 8.93
N GLN A 113 12.70 -0.93 9.82
CA GLN A 113 12.64 0.10 10.87
C GLN A 113 12.56 1.53 10.33
N ASP A 114 13.04 1.76 9.10
CA ASP A 114 13.09 3.09 8.51
C ASP A 114 11.78 3.50 7.84
N ILE A 115 10.90 2.53 7.54
CA ILE A 115 9.73 2.76 6.67
C ILE A 115 8.40 2.26 7.22
N ASN A 116 8.40 1.40 8.24
CA ASN A 116 7.15 0.81 8.74
C ASN A 116 6.25 1.86 9.40
N PHE A 117 4.93 1.63 9.33
CA PHE A 117 3.94 2.52 9.92
C PHE A 117 3.59 2.19 11.39
N PHE A 118 4.18 1.16 11.96
CA PHE A 118 3.92 0.75 13.35
C PHE A 118 4.67 1.63 14.35
N THR A 119 5.90 2.02 13.99
CA THR A 119 6.80 2.78 14.87
C THR A 119 7.16 4.15 14.31
N ASN A 120 7.06 4.36 13.01
CA ASN A 120 7.31 5.65 12.38
C ASN A 120 5.99 6.42 12.22
N ASP A 121 6.07 7.72 12.41
CA ASP A 121 4.96 8.60 12.09
C ASP A 121 4.78 8.70 10.58
N PHE A 122 3.57 9.03 10.15
CA PHE A 122 3.19 9.19 8.76
C PHE A 122 2.32 10.43 8.57
N GLU A 123 2.43 11.05 7.42
CA GLU A 123 1.61 12.19 7.03
C GLU A 123 0.20 11.72 6.68
N TYR A 124 -0.80 12.28 7.31
CA TYR A 124 -2.20 11.94 7.06
C TYR A 124 -3.06 13.16 6.71
N GLU A 125 -2.73 14.35 7.18
CA GLU A 125 -3.49 15.57 6.91
C GLU A 125 -3.53 15.89 5.42
N ALA A 126 -2.39 15.90 4.77
CA ALA A 126 -2.30 16.14 3.35
C ALA A 126 -3.01 15.05 2.52
N TYR A 127 -3.04 13.80 2.99
CA TYR A 127 -3.80 12.73 2.35
C TYR A 127 -5.31 12.94 2.50
N LEU A 128 -5.78 13.34 3.69
CA LEU A 128 -7.19 13.66 3.92
C LEU A 128 -7.61 14.88 3.11
N GLU A 129 -6.82 15.94 3.06
CA GLU A 129 -7.05 17.09 2.18
C GLU A 129 -7.11 16.68 0.71
N ALA A 130 -6.19 15.84 0.25
CA ALA A 130 -6.18 15.32 -1.12
C ALA A 130 -7.42 14.49 -1.44
N SER A 131 -8.00 13.78 -0.46
CA SER A 131 -9.20 12.97 -0.65
C SER A 131 -10.50 13.77 -0.48
N LEU A 132 -10.49 14.88 0.26
CA LEU A 132 -11.68 15.64 0.63
C LEU A 132 -11.84 16.96 -0.16
N ASP A 133 -10.73 17.62 -0.53
CA ASP A 133 -10.76 18.91 -1.22
C ASP A 133 -10.29 18.82 -2.67
N SER A 134 -11.16 19.22 -3.60
CA SER A 134 -10.89 19.22 -5.04
C SER A 134 -9.98 20.36 -5.50
N SER A 135 -9.69 21.36 -4.69
CA SER A 135 -9.00 22.59 -5.09
C SER A 135 -7.51 22.68 -4.68
N SER A 136 -7.03 21.87 -3.75
CA SER A 136 -5.67 21.97 -3.26
C SER A 136 -4.65 21.29 -4.19
N LYS A 137 -3.66 22.05 -4.67
CA LYS A 137 -2.46 21.49 -5.32
C LYS A 137 -1.49 21.02 -4.24
N ILE A 138 -1.12 19.74 -4.30
CA ILE A 138 -0.10 19.17 -3.43
C ILE A 138 1.27 19.67 -3.88
N THR A 139 2.09 20.16 -2.95
CA THR A 139 3.44 20.65 -3.26
C THR A 139 4.48 19.52 -3.15
N THR A 140 5.49 19.55 -3.99
CA THR A 140 6.46 18.45 -4.27
C THR A 140 7.15 17.84 -3.03
N SER A 141 7.30 18.56 -1.92
CA SER A 141 7.91 18.02 -0.69
C SER A 141 6.94 17.17 0.16
N LYS A 142 5.64 17.43 0.05
CA LYS A 142 4.60 16.64 0.70
C LYS A 142 4.28 15.37 -0.09
N ASP A 143 4.48 15.37 -1.41
CA ASP A 143 4.15 14.26 -2.31
C ASP A 143 4.83 12.95 -1.90
N LYS A 144 6.09 13.00 -1.48
CA LYS A 144 6.83 11.80 -1.05
C LYS A 144 6.28 11.20 0.24
N ALA A 145 5.82 12.02 1.16
CA ALA A 145 5.24 11.58 2.43
C ALA A 145 3.84 10.98 2.19
N ILE A 146 3.05 11.60 1.32
CA ILE A 146 1.72 11.12 0.95
C ILE A 146 1.80 9.78 0.22
N LEU A 147 2.76 9.60 -0.68
CA LEU A 147 3.00 8.33 -1.36
C LEU A 147 3.36 7.20 -0.38
N ARG A 148 3.86 7.52 0.82
CA ARG A 148 4.15 6.57 1.91
C ARG A 148 3.13 6.69 3.03
N SER A 149 1.87 6.52 2.72
CA SER A 149 0.79 6.55 3.71
C SER A 149 0.14 5.18 3.89
N PRO A 150 -0.20 4.75 5.12
CA PRO A 150 -0.99 3.53 5.33
C PRO A 150 -2.38 3.63 4.70
N ASN A 151 -2.81 4.83 4.32
CA ASN A 151 -4.06 5.06 3.62
C ASN A 151 -4.07 4.47 2.20
N ASN A 152 -2.90 4.24 1.60
CA ASN A 152 -2.76 3.61 0.28
C ASN A 152 -3.12 2.12 0.26
N THR A 153 -3.22 1.49 1.44
CA THR A 153 -3.54 0.08 1.63
C THR A 153 -4.76 -0.13 2.52
N THR A 154 -5.63 0.87 2.61
CA THR A 154 -6.82 0.81 3.44
C THR A 154 -8.01 0.30 2.64
N ASP A 155 -8.49 -0.91 2.96
CA ASP A 155 -9.59 -1.57 2.26
C ASP A 155 -10.98 -1.00 2.63
N GLY A 156 -11.96 -1.17 1.73
CA GLY A 156 -13.40 -0.94 1.91
C GLY A 156 -13.94 0.31 1.23
N MET A 157 -15.28 0.36 1.10
CA MET A 157 -16.03 1.34 0.31
C MET A 157 -16.15 2.72 0.97
N LEU A 158 -16.22 2.77 2.29
CA LEU A 158 -16.40 4.04 3.02
C LEU A 158 -15.11 4.86 3.01
N GLN A 159 -15.25 6.17 2.95
CA GLN A 159 -14.14 7.07 3.23
C GLN A 159 -13.59 6.76 4.61
N LYS A 160 -12.31 6.55 4.68
CA LYS A 160 -11.60 6.27 5.92
C LYS A 160 -10.13 6.59 5.74
N GLY A 161 -9.49 6.89 6.84
CA GLY A 161 -8.08 7.17 6.85
C GLY A 161 -7.45 6.87 8.21
N TRP A 162 -6.25 6.38 8.15
CA TRP A 162 -5.40 6.29 9.33
C TRP A 162 -4.89 7.67 9.71
N ILE A 163 -4.98 8.00 10.99
CA ILE A 163 -4.44 9.20 11.60
C ILE A 163 -3.59 8.84 12.81
N ILE A 164 -2.80 9.79 13.29
CA ILE A 164 -2.10 9.69 14.58
C ILE A 164 -2.77 10.67 15.54
N GLU A 165 -3.38 10.13 16.58
CA GLU A 165 -4.03 10.91 17.64
C GLU A 165 -3.41 10.53 18.98
N GLN A 166 -2.82 11.52 19.68
CA GLN A 166 -2.12 11.31 20.95
C GLN A 166 -1.12 10.15 20.92
N GLY A 167 -0.36 10.01 19.82
CA GLY A 167 0.62 8.93 19.61
C GLY A 167 0.02 7.57 19.27
N LYS A 168 -1.31 7.47 19.17
CA LYS A 168 -2.01 6.23 18.76
C LYS A 168 -2.39 6.27 17.30
N ARG A 169 -2.32 5.13 16.64
CA ARG A 169 -2.78 4.94 15.26
C ARG A 169 -4.27 4.61 15.28
N VAL A 170 -5.08 5.53 14.75
CA VAL A 170 -6.54 5.46 14.78
C VAL A 170 -7.08 5.40 13.36
N LEU A 171 -7.97 4.47 13.06
CA LEU A 171 -8.69 4.42 11.80
C LEU A 171 -10.00 5.21 11.93
N VAL A 172 -10.04 6.39 11.33
CA VAL A 172 -11.25 7.20 11.24
C VAL A 172 -12.07 6.75 10.04
N LYS A 173 -13.37 6.54 10.24
CA LYS A 173 -14.35 6.19 9.19
C LYS A 173 -15.40 7.29 9.13
N GLY A 174 -15.65 7.83 7.93
CA GLY A 174 -16.68 8.85 7.69
C GLY A 174 -17.82 8.30 6.85
N THR A 175 -19.02 8.76 7.12
CA THR A 175 -20.13 8.74 6.16
C THR A 175 -20.07 10.02 5.32
N TYR A 176 -20.63 10.01 4.11
CA TYR A 176 -20.49 11.00 3.03
C TYR A 176 -20.88 12.46 3.33
N THR A 177 -21.05 12.86 4.57
CA THR A 177 -21.37 14.23 4.94
C THR A 177 -20.32 14.77 5.91
N PHE A 178 -19.15 15.13 5.38
CA PHE A 178 -18.45 16.28 5.94
C PHE A 178 -19.02 17.56 5.31
N SER A 179 -20.31 17.81 5.50
CA SER A 179 -20.80 19.15 5.53
C SER A 179 -20.23 19.75 6.83
N ARG A 180 -19.37 20.76 6.73
CA ARG A 180 -19.22 21.73 7.80
C ARG A 180 -20.64 22.26 8.05
N GLU A 181 -21.33 21.69 9.01
CA GLU A 181 -22.47 22.37 9.59
C GLU A 181 -21.88 23.55 10.33
N GLU A 182 -22.11 24.74 9.79
CA GLU A 182 -21.92 25.95 10.55
C GLU A 182 -22.74 25.79 11.83
N PRO A 183 -22.17 26.15 12.99
CA PRO A 183 -22.94 26.09 14.24
C PRO A 183 -24.18 26.97 14.06
N PHE A 184 -25.33 26.37 14.25
CA PHE A 184 -26.58 27.12 14.33
C PHE A 184 -26.45 28.17 15.42
N ASN A 185 -26.61 29.44 15.04
CA ASN A 185 -26.78 30.59 15.96
C ASN A 185 -28.07 30.44 16.75
#